data_8bb57008d1dba535abb1661adbe5a0ee
#
_entry.id   8bb57008d1dba535abb1661adbe5a0ee
#
_cell.length_a   1.000
_cell.length_b   1.000
_cell.length_c   1.000
_cell.angle_alpha   90.00
_cell.angle_beta   90.00
_cell.angle_gamma   90.00
#
_symmetry.space_group_name_H-M   'P 1'
#
loop_
_entity.id
_entity.type
_entity.pdbx_description
1 polymer ?
#
loop_
_entity_poly.entity_id
_entity_poly.type
_entity_poly.pdbx_seq_one_letter_code
_entity_poly.pdbx_strand_id
1 'polypeptide(L)'
;MRVVDLDRNRNAYETSPAQAAIETDFYRLDRSSTEVSPVFWEAWLSEIEGKASTVIARIDSDGMGKLDEEAHQWLCLFIAVQMTRSRSARFLRRAMFVETMARVLELGGPDRLASELTDSGRKLATEDLDQLVADVERFRADPTQLPFPRAEDLEMSASTATHIAGILSTRHIALYRTERAIITSDEPVVELHENMARPAMSGGVWGAPIFAFPFSPNSVLALYRRDLDPPLEPGSTLSSLETVDLNSAILANAHSFAIAQSGDRIGERLFLPDVPVKLKSERYGAADSDEYLLRFWTARRWEGHRDAPQRVVARWWPDKVPLAPPPTPEEKLIMESWSAE
;
A
#
# COMPACT_ATOMS: atom_id res chain seq x y z
N MET A 1 -17.88 -14.23 8.37
CA MET A 1 -17.63 -12.81 8.09
C MET A 1 -18.44 -12.36 6.88
N ARG A 2 -18.75 -11.09 6.77
CA ARG A 2 -19.45 -10.50 5.63
C ARG A 2 -18.45 -9.85 4.69
N VAL A 3 -18.51 -10.20 3.41
CA VAL A 3 -17.71 -9.58 2.34
C VAL A 3 -18.63 -8.72 1.50
N VAL A 4 -18.18 -7.51 1.18
CA VAL A 4 -18.86 -6.59 0.26
C VAL A 4 -17.98 -6.47 -0.98
N ASP A 5 -18.45 -7.00 -2.09
CA ASP A 5 -17.79 -6.89 -3.40
C ASP A 5 -18.07 -5.50 -3.98
N LEU A 6 -17.02 -4.72 -4.12
CA LEU A 6 -17.11 -3.32 -4.59
C LEU A 6 -17.13 -3.23 -6.13
N ASP A 7 -16.67 -4.28 -6.82
CA ASP A 7 -16.62 -4.33 -8.28
C ASP A 7 -17.97 -4.78 -8.89
N ARG A 8 -18.71 -5.67 -8.17
CA ARG A 8 -19.96 -6.29 -8.66
C ARG A 8 -21.20 -5.71 -8.00
N ASN A 9 -21.51 -4.44 -8.28
CA ASN A 9 -22.71 -3.77 -7.77
C ASN A 9 -22.88 -3.84 -6.24
N ARG A 10 -21.77 -3.97 -5.50
CA ARG A 10 -21.74 -4.06 -4.04
C ARG A 10 -22.52 -5.22 -3.46
N ASN A 11 -22.50 -6.35 -4.12
CA ASN A 11 -23.09 -7.57 -3.58
C ASN A 11 -22.39 -7.94 -2.27
N ALA A 12 -23.19 -8.13 -1.24
CA ALA A 12 -22.69 -8.58 0.05
C ALA A 12 -23.07 -10.03 0.28
N TYR A 13 -22.13 -10.85 0.75
CA TYR A 13 -22.34 -12.26 1.05
C TYR A 13 -21.57 -12.68 2.30
N GLU A 14 -22.07 -13.72 2.95
CA GLU A 14 -21.37 -14.32 4.10
C GLU A 14 -20.44 -15.43 3.63
N THR A 15 -19.22 -15.44 4.19
CA THR A 15 -18.22 -16.46 3.88
C THR A 15 -17.28 -16.69 5.06
N SER A 16 -16.43 -17.71 4.97
CA SER A 16 -15.35 -17.96 5.92
C SER A 16 -14.07 -17.20 5.53
N PRO A 17 -13.17 -16.89 6.47
CA PRO A 17 -11.85 -16.31 6.15
C PRO A 17 -11.07 -17.15 5.13
N ALA A 18 -11.17 -18.49 5.23
CA ALA A 18 -10.49 -19.41 4.32
C ALA A 18 -11.02 -19.40 2.88
N GLN A 19 -12.15 -18.76 2.62
CA GLN A 19 -12.76 -18.66 1.29
C GLN A 19 -12.77 -17.23 0.76
N ALA A 20 -12.37 -16.27 1.57
CA ALA A 20 -12.30 -14.88 1.16
C ALA A 20 -10.91 -14.58 0.59
N ALA A 21 -10.89 -13.72 -0.42
CA ALA A 21 -9.65 -13.13 -0.96
C ALA A 21 -8.59 -14.16 -1.42
N ILE A 22 -9.03 -15.30 -1.94
CA ILE A 22 -8.13 -16.33 -2.47
C ILE A 22 -7.76 -15.99 -3.90
N GLU A 23 -6.49 -15.83 -4.17
CA GLU A 23 -5.89 -15.86 -5.51
C GLU A 23 -5.00 -17.10 -5.58
N THR A 24 -5.51 -18.16 -6.26
CA THR A 24 -4.85 -19.45 -6.31
C THR A 24 -3.49 -19.37 -6.99
N ASP A 25 -2.48 -20.02 -6.43
CA ASP A 25 -1.10 -20.09 -6.97
C ASP A 25 -0.43 -18.74 -7.22
N PHE A 26 -0.89 -17.66 -6.58
CA PHE A 26 -0.35 -16.33 -6.81
C PHE A 26 1.15 -16.24 -6.47
N TYR A 27 1.60 -16.89 -5.43
CA TYR A 27 3.00 -16.86 -4.95
C TYR A 27 3.84 -18.01 -5.51
N ARG A 28 3.28 -18.85 -6.37
CA ARG A 28 3.98 -19.99 -6.95
C ARG A 28 4.72 -19.59 -8.21
N LEU A 29 6.02 -19.88 -8.26
CA LEU A 29 6.85 -19.63 -9.44
C LEU A 29 6.73 -20.80 -10.46
N ASP A 30 6.84 -20.47 -11.76
CA ASP A 30 6.95 -21.47 -12.79
C ASP A 30 8.29 -22.21 -12.69
N ARG A 31 8.26 -23.53 -12.72
CA ARG A 31 9.43 -24.42 -12.51
C ARG A 31 10.58 -24.20 -13.49
N SER A 32 10.36 -23.48 -14.59
CA SER A 32 11.31 -23.36 -15.69
C SER A 32 12.22 -22.13 -15.65
N SER A 33 12.03 -21.20 -14.71
CA SER A 33 12.64 -19.88 -14.84
C SER A 33 13.57 -19.42 -13.73
N THR A 34 13.72 -20.16 -12.60
CA THR A 34 14.53 -19.67 -11.48
C THR A 34 15.27 -20.79 -10.73
N GLU A 35 16.45 -20.46 -10.20
CA GLU A 35 17.19 -21.29 -9.22
C GLU A 35 16.47 -21.38 -7.87
N VAL A 36 15.40 -20.61 -7.68
CA VAL A 36 14.61 -20.49 -6.45
C VAL A 36 13.49 -21.53 -6.44
N SER A 37 13.26 -22.13 -5.27
CA SER A 37 12.14 -23.08 -5.09
C SER A 37 10.80 -22.46 -5.51
N PRO A 38 9.94 -23.18 -6.24
CA PRO A 38 8.60 -22.69 -6.62
C PRO A 38 7.74 -22.21 -5.46
N VAL A 39 7.99 -22.70 -4.25
CA VAL A 39 7.23 -22.36 -3.02
C VAL A 39 8.01 -21.41 -2.11
N PHE A 40 9.12 -20.85 -2.55
CA PHE A 40 9.96 -19.96 -1.73
C PHE A 40 9.14 -18.78 -1.17
N TRP A 41 8.39 -18.10 -2.01
CA TRP A 41 7.61 -16.94 -1.62
C TRP A 41 6.44 -17.29 -0.68
N GLU A 42 5.83 -18.45 -0.87
CA GLU A 42 4.81 -18.96 0.05
C GLU A 42 5.39 -19.25 1.44
N ALA A 43 6.59 -19.84 1.50
CA ALA A 43 7.28 -20.12 2.75
C ALA A 43 7.68 -18.82 3.47
N TRP A 44 8.26 -17.87 2.74
CA TRP A 44 8.65 -16.56 3.26
C TRP A 44 7.45 -15.79 3.84
N LEU A 45 6.34 -15.72 3.10
CA LEU A 45 5.12 -15.07 3.59
C LEU A 45 4.52 -15.80 4.79
N SER A 46 4.51 -17.12 4.78
CA SER A 46 4.00 -17.93 5.91
C SER A 46 4.81 -17.70 7.19
N GLU A 47 6.11 -17.50 7.08
CA GLU A 47 6.96 -17.13 8.22
C GLU A 47 6.58 -15.77 8.78
N ILE A 48 6.47 -14.74 7.92
CA ILE A 48 6.08 -13.39 8.33
C ILE A 48 4.70 -13.41 8.99
N GLU A 49 3.73 -14.07 8.38
CA GLU A 49 2.36 -14.15 8.89
C GLU A 49 2.30 -14.91 10.23
N GLY A 50 3.09 -15.98 10.38
CA GLY A 50 3.21 -16.73 11.62
C GLY A 50 3.80 -15.91 12.77
N LYS A 51 4.90 -15.20 12.51
CA LYS A 51 5.52 -14.29 13.48
C LYS A 51 4.58 -13.15 13.84
N ALA A 52 3.99 -12.49 12.84
CA ALA A 52 3.04 -11.41 13.05
C ALA A 52 1.80 -11.86 13.84
N SER A 53 1.26 -13.03 13.56
CA SER A 53 0.13 -13.59 14.31
C SER A 53 0.43 -13.73 15.81
N THR A 54 1.65 -14.17 16.16
CA THR A 54 2.11 -14.26 17.56
C THR A 54 2.20 -12.86 18.19
N VAL A 55 2.74 -11.88 17.47
CA VAL A 55 2.83 -10.50 17.93
C VAL A 55 1.45 -9.88 18.12
N ILE A 56 0.55 -10.12 17.17
CA ILE A 56 -0.84 -9.65 17.21
C ILE A 56 -1.56 -10.22 18.44
N ALA A 57 -1.42 -11.51 18.73
CA ALA A 57 -2.01 -12.13 19.90
C ALA A 57 -1.47 -11.53 21.22
N ARG A 58 -0.15 -11.22 21.29
CA ARG A 58 0.45 -10.53 22.45
C ARG A 58 -0.09 -9.12 22.64
N ILE A 59 -0.23 -8.35 21.54
CA ILE A 59 -0.78 -6.99 21.59
C ILE A 59 -2.24 -7.02 22.09
N ASP A 60 -3.03 -7.97 21.62
CA ASP A 60 -4.45 -8.07 22.01
C ASP A 60 -4.62 -8.43 23.48
N SER A 61 -3.74 -9.29 24.03
CA SER A 61 -3.78 -9.69 25.44
C SER A 61 -3.13 -8.69 26.39
N ASP A 62 -1.97 -8.16 26.06
CA ASP A 62 -1.06 -7.44 26.95
C ASP A 62 -0.91 -5.95 26.61
N GLY A 63 -1.42 -5.52 25.45
CA GLY A 63 -1.24 -4.17 24.94
C GLY A 63 0.14 -3.93 24.33
N MET A 64 0.34 -2.72 23.80
CA MET A 64 1.57 -2.32 23.11
C MET A 64 2.82 -2.23 24.01
N GLY A 65 2.64 -2.00 25.31
CA GLY A 65 3.75 -1.69 26.23
C GLY A 65 4.73 -2.84 26.50
N LYS A 66 4.50 -4.02 25.93
CA LYS A 66 5.36 -5.21 26.10
C LYS A 66 5.99 -5.71 24.79
N LEU A 67 5.97 -4.91 23.75
CA LEU A 67 6.66 -5.26 22.50
C LEU A 67 8.16 -5.04 22.69
N ASP A 68 8.93 -6.12 22.45
CA ASP A 68 10.37 -6.04 22.26
C ASP A 68 10.67 -5.60 20.81
N GLU A 69 11.93 -5.29 20.57
CA GLU A 69 12.41 -4.81 19.27
C GLU A 69 12.11 -5.81 18.14
N GLU A 70 12.34 -7.10 18.38
CA GLU A 70 12.06 -8.15 17.39
C GLU A 70 10.58 -8.20 17.02
N ALA A 71 9.68 -8.18 18.01
CA ALA A 71 8.23 -8.16 17.78
C ALA A 71 7.79 -6.91 17.02
N HIS A 72 8.38 -5.74 17.34
CA HIS A 72 8.13 -4.50 16.62
C HIS A 72 8.54 -4.61 15.15
N GLN A 73 9.72 -5.16 14.87
CA GLN A 73 10.22 -5.38 13.50
C GLN A 73 9.29 -6.30 12.71
N TRP A 74 8.89 -7.45 13.28
CA TRP A 74 7.96 -8.37 12.61
C TRP A 74 6.61 -7.72 12.31
N LEU A 75 6.11 -6.88 13.21
CA LEU A 75 4.87 -6.13 12.98
C LEU A 75 5.01 -5.13 11.83
N CYS A 76 6.09 -4.38 11.79
CA CYS A 76 6.38 -3.42 10.72
C CYS A 76 6.53 -4.12 9.36
N LEU A 77 7.26 -5.25 9.32
CA LEU A 77 7.42 -6.04 8.10
C LEU A 77 6.09 -6.60 7.61
N PHE A 78 5.27 -7.14 8.51
CA PHE A 78 3.94 -7.63 8.16
C PHE A 78 3.05 -6.53 7.56
N ILE A 79 3.01 -5.34 8.19
CA ILE A 79 2.25 -4.20 7.68
C ILE A 79 2.78 -3.76 6.31
N ALA A 80 4.10 -3.70 6.14
CA ALA A 80 4.73 -3.35 4.87
C ALA A 80 4.39 -4.36 3.75
N VAL A 81 4.39 -5.65 4.06
CA VAL A 81 3.95 -6.70 3.12
C VAL A 81 2.48 -6.50 2.72
N GLN A 82 1.59 -6.14 3.67
CA GLN A 82 0.20 -5.82 3.33
C GLN A 82 0.10 -4.65 2.35
N MET A 83 0.98 -3.63 2.46
CA MET A 83 1.00 -2.49 1.55
C MET A 83 1.49 -2.87 0.15
N THR A 84 2.51 -3.73 0.04
CA THR A 84 3.18 -4.00 -1.24
C THR A 84 2.53 -5.12 -2.05
N ARG A 85 1.79 -6.02 -1.42
CA ARG A 85 1.11 -7.14 -2.11
C ARG A 85 -0.25 -6.79 -2.71
N SER A 86 -0.74 -5.57 -2.46
CA SER A 86 -2.07 -5.13 -2.92
C SER A 86 -2.15 -5.04 -4.46
N ARG A 87 -3.37 -5.07 -4.99
CA ARG A 87 -3.60 -4.89 -6.43
C ARG A 87 -3.17 -3.51 -6.91
N SER A 88 -3.44 -2.48 -6.12
CA SER A 88 -3.00 -1.11 -6.43
C SER A 88 -1.48 -0.99 -6.44
N ALA A 89 -0.78 -1.63 -5.50
CA ALA A 89 0.69 -1.61 -5.48
C ALA A 89 1.28 -2.32 -6.71
N ARG A 90 0.72 -3.46 -7.12
CA ARG A 90 1.14 -4.15 -8.36
C ARG A 90 0.88 -3.31 -9.61
N PHE A 91 -0.28 -2.70 -9.69
CA PHE A 91 -0.59 -1.78 -10.77
C PHE A 91 0.38 -0.61 -10.81
N LEU A 92 0.65 0.02 -9.66
CA LEU A 92 1.57 1.15 -9.56
C LEU A 92 2.99 0.78 -10.03
N ARG A 93 3.53 -0.38 -9.61
CA ARG A 93 4.86 -0.84 -10.06
C ARG A 93 4.94 -0.99 -11.57
N ARG A 94 3.95 -1.65 -12.18
CA ARG A 94 3.87 -1.80 -13.64
C ARG A 94 3.77 -0.46 -14.35
N ALA A 95 2.90 0.41 -13.86
CA ALA A 95 2.70 1.73 -14.43
C ALA A 95 3.97 2.61 -14.32
N MET A 96 4.66 2.56 -13.18
CA MET A 96 5.96 3.25 -13.03
C MET A 96 7.00 2.71 -14.01
N PHE A 97 7.07 1.40 -14.18
CA PHE A 97 8.00 0.80 -15.14
C PHE A 97 7.69 1.26 -16.58
N VAL A 98 6.42 1.25 -16.97
CA VAL A 98 5.99 1.72 -18.31
C VAL A 98 6.30 3.20 -18.50
N GLU A 99 6.03 4.05 -17.51
CA GLU A 99 6.36 5.49 -17.59
C GLU A 99 7.87 5.72 -17.65
N THR A 100 8.67 4.88 -17.00
CA THR A 100 10.13 4.94 -17.13
C THR A 100 10.55 4.58 -18.56
N MET A 101 10.00 3.52 -19.15
CA MET A 101 10.26 3.16 -20.56
C MET A 101 9.87 4.29 -21.52
N ALA A 102 8.66 4.84 -21.33
CA ALA A 102 8.19 5.95 -22.15
C ALA A 102 9.12 7.16 -22.05
N ARG A 103 9.64 7.43 -20.85
CA ARG A 103 10.57 8.53 -20.64
C ARG A 103 11.93 8.32 -21.28
N VAL A 104 12.48 7.11 -21.19
CA VAL A 104 13.72 6.75 -21.91
C VAL A 104 13.52 6.89 -23.41
N LEU A 105 12.38 6.46 -23.92
CA LEU A 105 12.01 6.61 -25.34
C LEU A 105 11.93 8.07 -25.76
N GLU A 106 11.25 8.93 -24.99
CA GLU A 106 11.13 10.36 -25.26
C GLU A 106 12.48 11.09 -25.26
N LEU A 107 13.43 10.71 -24.38
CA LEU A 107 14.72 11.36 -24.22
C LEU A 107 15.81 10.85 -25.15
N GLY A 108 15.77 9.58 -25.52
CA GLY A 108 16.88 8.95 -26.23
C GLY A 108 16.47 8.11 -27.45
N GLY A 109 15.17 8.05 -27.73
CA GLY A 109 14.64 7.26 -28.85
C GLY A 109 14.61 5.75 -28.63
N PRO A 110 14.15 4.99 -29.64
CA PRO A 110 13.97 3.55 -29.54
C PRO A 110 15.26 2.77 -29.29
N ASP A 111 16.37 3.18 -29.91
CA ASP A 111 17.66 2.51 -29.74
C ASP A 111 18.16 2.56 -28.29
N ARG A 112 18.00 3.71 -27.64
CA ARG A 112 18.35 3.87 -26.24
C ARG A 112 17.48 2.99 -25.35
N LEU A 113 16.18 2.96 -25.58
CA LEU A 113 15.27 2.10 -24.83
C LEU A 113 15.63 0.63 -24.99
N ALA A 114 15.95 0.19 -26.20
CA ALA A 114 16.37 -1.18 -26.50
C ALA A 114 17.66 -1.54 -25.75
N SER A 115 18.65 -0.62 -25.71
CA SER A 115 19.90 -0.81 -24.96
C SER A 115 19.64 -0.93 -23.47
N GLU A 116 18.89 -0.01 -22.86
CA GLU A 116 18.58 0.00 -21.42
C GLU A 116 17.83 -1.29 -20.99
N LEU A 117 16.89 -1.76 -21.80
CA LEU A 117 16.19 -3.01 -21.55
C LEU A 117 17.13 -4.22 -21.61
N THR A 118 18.02 -4.25 -22.58
CA THR A 118 19.03 -5.32 -22.74
C THR A 118 20.02 -5.31 -21.56
N ASP A 119 20.53 -4.16 -21.19
CA ASP A 119 21.46 -3.98 -20.08
C ASP A 119 20.86 -4.37 -18.73
N SER A 120 19.54 -4.18 -18.58
CA SER A 120 18.78 -4.65 -17.40
C SER A 120 18.48 -6.18 -17.43
N GLY A 121 18.98 -6.92 -18.41
CA GLY A 121 18.76 -8.35 -18.55
C GLY A 121 17.39 -8.75 -19.07
N ARG A 122 16.60 -7.80 -19.54
CA ARG A 122 15.26 -8.04 -20.10
C ARG A 122 15.37 -8.39 -21.59
N LYS A 123 14.80 -9.53 -21.95
CA LYS A 123 14.68 -9.89 -23.37
C LYS A 123 13.63 -9.00 -24.01
N LEU A 124 14.01 -8.30 -25.06
CA LEU A 124 13.05 -7.64 -25.93
C LEU A 124 12.10 -8.68 -26.54
N ALA A 125 10.82 -8.38 -26.53
CA ALA A 125 9.82 -9.21 -27.19
C ALA A 125 9.94 -9.14 -28.73
N THR A 126 10.62 -8.10 -29.24
CA THR A 126 10.84 -7.84 -30.66
C THR A 126 12.16 -7.12 -30.88
N GLU A 127 12.82 -7.40 -32.00
CA GLU A 127 13.94 -6.62 -32.52
C GLU A 127 13.47 -5.42 -33.38
N ASP A 128 12.16 -5.32 -33.62
CA ASP A 128 11.54 -4.24 -34.37
C ASP A 128 11.30 -3.05 -33.43
N LEU A 129 12.05 -1.95 -33.65
CA LEU A 129 11.98 -0.74 -32.87
C LEU A 129 10.63 -0.02 -32.98
N ASP A 130 9.96 -0.08 -34.13
CA ASP A 130 8.64 0.51 -34.32
C ASP A 130 7.60 -0.25 -33.49
N GLN A 131 7.71 -1.58 -33.44
CA GLN A 131 6.87 -2.39 -32.56
C GLN A 131 7.15 -2.11 -31.10
N LEU A 132 8.40 -1.89 -30.69
CA LEU A 132 8.76 -1.52 -29.32
C LEU A 132 8.09 -0.20 -28.90
N VAL A 133 8.10 0.80 -29.78
CA VAL A 133 7.42 2.07 -29.56
C VAL A 133 5.92 1.86 -29.39
N ALA A 134 5.30 1.11 -30.30
CA ALA A 134 3.87 0.80 -30.24
C ALA A 134 3.48 0.03 -28.96
N ASP A 135 4.35 -0.86 -28.50
CA ASP A 135 4.15 -1.62 -27.26
C ASP A 135 4.21 -0.71 -26.03
N VAL A 136 5.14 0.24 -25.97
CA VAL A 136 5.22 1.22 -24.87
C VAL A 136 3.94 2.05 -24.78
N GLU A 137 3.45 2.56 -25.92
CA GLU A 137 2.20 3.34 -25.95
C GLU A 137 0.99 2.48 -25.54
N ARG A 138 0.92 1.24 -25.98
CA ARG A 138 -0.13 0.30 -25.57
C ARG A 138 -0.10 0.05 -24.07
N PHE A 139 1.08 -0.21 -23.47
CA PHE A 139 1.25 -0.42 -22.03
C PHE A 139 0.98 0.84 -21.23
N ARG A 140 1.29 2.01 -21.79
CA ARG A 140 0.97 3.30 -21.17
C ARG A 140 -0.54 3.51 -21.08
N ALA A 141 -1.28 3.09 -22.10
CA ALA A 141 -2.75 3.12 -22.06
C ALA A 141 -3.34 2.12 -21.04
N ASP A 142 -2.71 0.94 -20.90
CA ASP A 142 -3.11 -0.10 -19.94
C ASP A 142 -1.89 -0.86 -19.41
N PRO A 143 -1.32 -0.45 -18.26
CA PRO A 143 -0.15 -1.10 -17.67
C PRO A 143 -0.36 -2.58 -17.30
N THR A 144 -1.59 -3.05 -17.21
CA THR A 144 -1.88 -4.45 -16.89
C THR A 144 -1.51 -5.40 -18.04
N GLN A 145 -1.41 -4.88 -19.28
CA GLN A 145 -1.00 -5.64 -20.45
C GLN A 145 0.51 -5.87 -20.54
N LEU A 146 1.31 -5.17 -19.70
CA LEU A 146 2.74 -5.42 -19.65
C LEU A 146 3.00 -6.85 -19.17
N PRO A 147 3.73 -7.68 -19.95
CA PRO A 147 4.14 -9.01 -19.51
C PRO A 147 5.23 -8.89 -18.43
N PHE A 148 4.80 -8.72 -17.20
CA PHE A 148 5.70 -8.59 -16.07
C PHE A 148 5.94 -9.97 -15.44
N PRO A 149 7.17 -10.50 -15.43
CA PRO A 149 7.45 -11.80 -14.86
C PRO A 149 7.06 -11.85 -13.40
N ARG A 150 6.34 -12.93 -12.98
CA ARG A 150 5.85 -13.07 -11.61
C ARG A 150 6.98 -13.05 -10.59
N ALA A 151 8.12 -13.68 -10.89
CA ALA A 151 9.28 -13.69 -10.02
C ALA A 151 9.79 -12.26 -9.72
N GLU A 152 9.93 -11.43 -10.75
CA GLU A 152 10.34 -10.03 -10.59
C GLU A 152 9.34 -9.22 -9.77
N ASP A 153 8.02 -9.40 -10.01
CA ASP A 153 6.98 -8.69 -9.24
C ASP A 153 7.03 -9.06 -7.75
N LEU A 154 7.27 -10.33 -7.43
CA LEU A 154 7.40 -10.80 -6.06
C LEU A 154 8.69 -10.30 -5.41
N GLU A 155 9.81 -10.35 -6.11
CA GLU A 155 11.10 -9.83 -5.62
C GLU A 155 11.05 -8.32 -5.38
N MET A 156 10.52 -7.55 -6.32
CA MET A 156 10.31 -6.11 -6.14
C MET A 156 9.35 -5.82 -4.99
N SER A 157 8.29 -6.64 -4.83
CA SER A 157 7.35 -6.50 -3.72
C SER A 157 8.03 -6.72 -2.37
N ALA A 158 8.87 -7.76 -2.24
CA ALA A 158 9.60 -8.08 -1.02
C ALA A 158 10.64 -7.01 -0.69
N SER A 159 11.48 -6.64 -1.66
CA SER A 159 12.47 -5.55 -1.50
C SER A 159 11.81 -4.24 -1.08
N THR A 160 10.70 -3.88 -1.72
CA THR A 160 9.92 -2.69 -1.35
C THR A 160 9.32 -2.83 0.05
N ALA A 161 8.83 -4.02 0.43
CA ALA A 161 8.29 -4.26 1.77
C ALA A 161 9.36 -4.08 2.84
N THR A 162 10.56 -4.61 2.63
CA THR A 162 11.69 -4.46 3.55
C THR A 162 12.03 -2.99 3.75
N HIS A 163 12.13 -2.23 2.65
CA HIS A 163 12.40 -0.79 2.74
C HIS A 163 11.27 -0.02 3.47
N ILE A 164 10.01 -0.32 3.17
CA ILE A 164 8.85 0.27 3.87
C ILE A 164 8.88 -0.11 5.35
N ALA A 165 9.21 -1.34 5.71
CA ALA A 165 9.30 -1.79 7.09
C ALA A 165 10.32 -0.96 7.89
N GLY A 166 11.49 -0.67 7.29
CA GLY A 166 12.47 0.24 7.85
C GLY A 166 11.92 1.64 8.12
N ILE A 167 11.11 2.19 7.22
CA ILE A 167 10.43 3.48 7.45
C ILE A 167 9.38 3.35 8.57
N LEU A 168 8.58 2.28 8.56
CA LEU A 168 7.52 2.07 9.57
C LEU A 168 8.11 1.86 10.97
N SER A 169 9.29 1.25 11.10
CA SER A 169 9.94 1.03 12.38
C SER A 169 10.38 2.34 13.08
N THR A 170 10.51 3.43 12.34
CA THR A 170 10.80 4.75 12.91
C THR A 170 9.56 5.48 13.44
N ARG A 171 8.34 4.94 13.27
CA ARG A 171 7.08 5.60 13.61
C ARG A 171 6.63 5.32 15.04
N HIS A 172 5.90 6.24 15.62
CA HIS A 172 5.20 6.00 16.87
C HIS A 172 3.95 5.16 16.61
N ILE A 173 3.85 4.00 17.26
CA ILE A 173 2.71 3.10 17.11
C ILE A 173 1.78 3.22 18.31
N ALA A 174 0.51 3.51 18.05
CA ALA A 174 -0.54 3.54 19.06
C ALA A 174 -1.65 2.55 18.72
N LEU A 175 -2.10 1.79 19.71
CA LEU A 175 -3.29 0.93 19.61
C LEU A 175 -4.47 1.68 20.20
N TYR A 176 -5.55 1.82 19.42
CA TYR A 176 -6.82 2.36 19.88
C TYR A 176 -7.90 1.30 19.85
N ARG A 177 -8.76 1.29 20.86
CA ARG A 177 -10.02 0.53 20.85
C ARG A 177 -11.10 1.32 20.11
N THR A 178 -12.18 0.69 19.74
CA THR A 178 -13.29 1.36 19.04
C THR A 178 -14.63 0.98 19.65
N GLU A 179 -15.55 1.95 19.71
CA GLU A 179 -16.92 1.71 20.19
C GLU A 179 -17.75 0.88 19.22
N ARG A 180 -17.42 0.92 17.93
CA ARG A 180 -18.08 0.17 16.88
C ARG A 180 -17.09 -0.73 16.16
N ALA A 181 -17.62 -1.74 15.48
CA ALA A 181 -16.78 -2.61 14.67
C ALA A 181 -16.07 -1.85 13.55
N ILE A 182 -14.79 -2.18 13.40
CA ILE A 182 -13.98 -1.74 12.25
C ILE A 182 -14.08 -2.80 11.15
N ILE A 183 -14.14 -2.32 9.93
CA ILE A 183 -14.00 -3.15 8.73
C ILE A 183 -12.52 -3.26 8.36
N THR A 184 -12.23 -4.22 7.49
CA THR A 184 -10.96 -4.29 6.76
C THR A 184 -11.23 -4.42 5.25
N SER A 185 -10.20 -4.47 4.43
CA SER A 185 -10.34 -4.58 2.97
C SER A 185 -9.16 -5.36 2.37
N ASP A 186 -9.20 -5.55 1.05
CA ASP A 186 -8.08 -6.06 0.26
C ASP A 186 -6.84 -5.13 0.27
N GLU A 187 -7.02 -3.88 0.71
CA GLU A 187 -5.96 -2.91 0.99
C GLU A 187 -6.08 -2.39 2.42
N PRO A 188 -5.67 -3.21 3.42
CA PRO A 188 -6.00 -2.95 4.82
C PRO A 188 -5.20 -1.80 5.45
N VAL A 189 -4.05 -1.43 4.89
CA VAL A 189 -3.24 -0.33 5.41
C VAL A 189 -3.64 0.97 4.74
N VAL A 190 -4.22 1.87 5.50
CA VAL A 190 -4.81 3.10 4.99
C VAL A 190 -3.95 4.30 5.37
N GLU A 191 -3.43 5.01 4.38
CA GLU A 191 -2.85 6.32 4.59
C GLU A 191 -3.96 7.33 4.85
N LEU A 192 -3.96 7.92 6.03
CA LEU A 192 -4.97 8.89 6.44
C LEU A 192 -4.56 10.31 6.06
N HIS A 193 -5.53 11.08 5.56
CA HIS A 193 -5.37 12.48 5.19
C HIS A 193 -6.46 13.33 5.82
N GLU A 194 -6.18 14.60 6.03
CA GLU A 194 -7.15 15.57 6.51
C GLU A 194 -8.37 15.68 5.60
N ASN A 195 -8.17 15.55 4.30
CA ASN A 195 -9.23 15.67 3.29
C ASN A 195 -9.10 14.56 2.25
N MET A 196 -10.14 13.72 2.13
CA MET A 196 -10.18 12.62 1.16
C MET A 196 -10.25 13.08 -0.30
N ALA A 197 -10.71 14.31 -0.57
CA ALA A 197 -10.80 14.87 -1.92
C ALA A 197 -9.43 15.34 -2.46
N ARG A 198 -8.43 15.52 -1.59
CA ARG A 198 -7.11 15.97 -2.01
C ARG A 198 -6.23 14.79 -2.37
N PRO A 199 -5.37 14.94 -3.40
CA PRO A 199 -4.35 13.94 -3.66
C PRO A 199 -3.45 13.76 -2.44
N ALA A 200 -2.88 12.59 -2.30
CA ALA A 200 -1.89 12.32 -1.27
C ALA A 200 -0.67 13.25 -1.49
N MET A 201 -0.63 14.36 -0.76
CA MET A 201 0.48 15.33 -0.81
C MET A 201 1.68 14.88 0.02
N SER A 202 1.59 13.71 0.64
CA SER A 202 2.68 13.16 1.44
C SER A 202 3.83 12.73 0.53
N GLY A 203 5.05 12.86 0.98
CA GLY A 203 6.24 12.34 0.32
C GLY A 203 6.30 10.80 0.34
N GLY A 204 5.24 10.12 -0.11
CA GLY A 204 5.11 8.67 -0.04
C GLY A 204 5.02 8.15 1.40
N VAL A 205 5.51 6.93 1.64
CA VAL A 205 5.45 6.29 2.97
C VAL A 205 6.17 7.12 4.03
N TRP A 206 7.28 7.79 3.67
CA TRP A 206 8.00 8.67 4.57
C TRP A 206 7.16 9.88 4.99
N GLY A 207 6.50 10.52 4.04
CA GLY A 207 5.76 11.77 4.27
C GLY A 207 4.37 11.62 4.87
N ALA A 208 3.77 10.44 4.76
CA ALA A 208 2.43 10.18 5.27
C ALA A 208 2.31 10.49 6.77
N PRO A 209 1.34 11.30 7.21
CA PRO A 209 1.22 11.64 8.62
C PRO A 209 0.86 10.45 9.49
N ILE A 210 -0.11 9.66 9.07
CA ILE A 210 -0.60 8.49 9.82
C ILE A 210 -0.95 7.38 8.83
N PHE A 211 -0.53 6.15 9.17
CA PHE A 211 -1.14 4.95 8.63
C PHE A 211 -2.06 4.31 9.68
N ALA A 212 -3.24 3.91 9.25
CA ALA A 212 -4.14 3.10 10.06
C ALA A 212 -4.19 1.68 9.54
N PHE A 213 -4.10 0.72 10.46
CA PHE A 213 -4.21 -0.69 10.16
C PHE A 213 -5.28 -1.32 11.06
N PRO A 214 -6.43 -1.79 10.51
CA PRO A 214 -7.43 -2.54 11.26
C PRO A 214 -6.80 -3.78 11.87
N PHE A 215 -6.66 -3.79 13.19
CA PHE A 215 -5.93 -4.82 13.91
C PHE A 215 -6.85 -5.97 14.34
N SER A 216 -8.04 -5.61 14.80
CA SER A 216 -9.12 -6.53 15.12
C SER A 216 -10.46 -5.84 14.82
N PRO A 217 -11.60 -6.55 14.93
CA PRO A 217 -12.91 -5.90 14.74
C PRO A 217 -13.18 -4.70 15.66
N ASN A 218 -12.46 -4.59 16.77
CA ASN A 218 -12.66 -3.53 17.75
C ASN A 218 -11.38 -2.76 18.10
N SER A 219 -10.35 -2.84 17.24
CA SER A 219 -9.13 -2.09 17.48
C SER A 219 -8.39 -1.76 16.17
N VAL A 220 -7.65 -0.66 16.22
CA VAL A 220 -6.83 -0.15 15.11
C VAL A 220 -5.44 0.20 15.62
N LEU A 221 -4.42 -0.16 14.85
CA LEU A 221 -3.08 0.39 14.99
C LEU A 221 -2.98 1.68 14.18
N ALA A 222 -2.51 2.74 14.81
CA ALA A 222 -2.17 4.00 14.18
C ALA A 222 -0.65 4.20 14.25
N LEU A 223 -0.02 4.36 13.09
CA LEU A 223 1.41 4.56 12.95
C LEU A 223 1.66 6.02 12.60
N TYR A 224 1.98 6.83 13.60
CA TYR A 224 2.25 8.25 13.45
C TYR A 224 3.66 8.48 12.93
N ARG A 225 3.81 9.44 12.02
CA ARG A 225 5.14 9.91 11.63
C ARG A 225 5.90 10.41 12.87
N ARG A 226 7.19 10.16 12.96
CA ARG A 226 8.01 10.36 14.17
C ARG A 226 7.97 11.77 14.77
N ASP A 227 7.76 12.79 13.93
CA ASP A 227 7.61 14.19 14.35
C ASP A 227 6.21 14.55 14.86
N LEU A 228 5.32 13.56 14.91
CA LEU A 228 3.94 13.68 15.36
C LEU A 228 3.70 12.80 16.59
N ASP A 229 3.41 13.42 17.72
CA ASP A 229 3.01 12.67 18.90
C ASP A 229 1.54 12.21 18.77
N PRO A 230 1.22 10.98 19.18
CA PRO A 230 -0.17 10.55 19.29
C PRO A 230 -0.95 11.46 20.23
N PRO A 231 -2.03 12.14 19.77
CA PRO A 231 -2.74 13.10 20.61
C PRO A 231 -3.64 12.46 21.66
N LEU A 232 -3.92 11.16 21.53
CA LEU A 232 -4.61 10.36 22.52
C LEU A 232 -3.66 9.33 23.14
N GLU A 233 -3.83 9.08 24.43
CA GLU A 233 -3.13 8.00 25.12
C GLU A 233 -3.38 6.65 24.42
N PRO A 234 -2.33 5.83 24.19
CA PRO A 234 -2.50 4.47 23.67
C PRO A 234 -3.47 3.67 24.56
N GLY A 235 -4.34 2.89 23.92
CA GLY A 235 -5.41 2.16 24.60
C GLY A 235 -6.73 2.93 24.75
N SER A 236 -6.75 4.23 24.44
CA SER A 236 -7.99 5.02 24.40
C SER A 236 -9.02 4.44 23.43
N THR A 237 -10.30 4.74 23.70
CA THR A 237 -11.40 4.30 22.86
C THR A 237 -11.84 5.42 21.89
N LEU A 238 -11.81 5.12 20.60
CA LEU A 238 -12.39 5.97 19.56
C LEU A 238 -13.91 5.91 19.62
N SER A 239 -14.53 7.07 19.54
CA SER A 239 -15.99 7.20 19.53
C SER A 239 -16.62 6.55 18.29
N SER A 240 -17.93 6.35 18.35
CA SER A 240 -18.70 5.84 17.21
C SER A 240 -18.51 6.67 15.95
N LEU A 241 -18.38 8.00 16.07
CA LEU A 241 -18.20 8.90 14.94
C LEU A 241 -16.81 8.77 14.34
N GLU A 242 -15.77 8.71 15.18
CA GLU A 242 -14.37 8.47 14.75
C GLU A 242 -14.22 7.11 14.07
N THR A 243 -14.92 6.08 14.57
CA THR A 243 -14.93 4.75 13.95
C THR A 243 -15.61 4.76 12.58
N VAL A 244 -16.71 5.50 12.41
CA VAL A 244 -17.39 5.63 11.12
C VAL A 244 -16.50 6.38 10.11
N ASP A 245 -15.83 7.45 10.54
CA ASP A 245 -14.86 8.17 9.70
C ASP A 245 -13.71 7.25 9.22
N LEU A 246 -13.16 6.46 10.15
CA LEU A 246 -12.12 5.47 9.82
C LEU A 246 -12.63 4.40 8.85
N ASN A 247 -13.81 3.83 9.09
CA ASN A 247 -14.44 2.87 8.19
C ASN A 247 -14.66 3.47 6.77
N SER A 248 -15.02 4.74 6.70
CA SER A 248 -15.16 5.45 5.42
C SER A 248 -13.82 5.58 4.69
N ALA A 249 -12.73 5.84 5.43
CA ALA A 249 -11.38 5.89 4.86
C ALA A 249 -10.91 4.51 4.37
N ILE A 250 -11.18 3.44 5.12
CA ILE A 250 -10.88 2.07 4.73
C ILE A 250 -11.63 1.69 3.44
N LEU A 251 -12.91 1.99 3.36
CA LEU A 251 -13.72 1.76 2.16
C LEU A 251 -13.22 2.57 0.95
N ALA A 252 -12.81 3.81 1.18
CA ALA A 252 -12.25 4.65 0.13
C ALA A 252 -10.91 4.12 -0.40
N ASN A 253 -10.14 3.45 0.45
CA ASN A 253 -8.86 2.81 0.09
C ASN A 253 -9.04 1.45 -0.58
N ALA A 254 -10.11 0.72 -0.28
CA ALA A 254 -10.37 -0.61 -0.80
C ALA A 254 -10.41 -0.65 -2.33
N HIS A 255 -9.75 -1.64 -2.93
CA HIS A 255 -9.76 -1.84 -4.38
C HIS A 255 -11.02 -2.61 -4.80
N SER A 256 -11.14 -3.88 -4.44
CA SER A 256 -12.20 -4.78 -4.91
C SER A 256 -13.20 -5.20 -3.85
N PHE A 257 -12.81 -5.31 -2.58
CA PHE A 257 -13.73 -5.76 -1.55
C PHE A 257 -13.40 -5.19 -0.16
N ALA A 258 -14.46 -5.11 0.65
CA ALA A 258 -14.36 -4.84 2.09
C ALA A 258 -14.90 -6.02 2.89
N ILE A 259 -14.37 -6.18 4.11
CA ILE A 259 -14.72 -7.28 5.03
C ILE A 259 -15.21 -6.68 6.33
N ALA A 260 -16.36 -7.13 6.78
CA ALA A 260 -17.00 -6.75 8.04
C ALA A 260 -17.33 -7.99 8.89
N GLN A 261 -17.77 -7.76 10.11
CA GLN A 261 -18.34 -8.81 10.94
C GLN A 261 -19.61 -9.37 10.29
N SER A 262 -19.92 -10.64 10.60
CA SER A 262 -21.17 -11.28 10.19
C SER A 262 -22.36 -10.46 10.71
N GLY A 263 -23.34 -10.25 9.85
CA GLY A 263 -24.56 -9.48 10.15
C GLY A 263 -24.40 -7.95 10.09
N ASP A 264 -23.18 -7.42 9.86
CA ASP A 264 -22.99 -5.99 9.67
C ASP A 264 -23.57 -5.53 8.32
N ARG A 265 -24.09 -4.30 8.28
CA ARG A 265 -24.66 -3.68 7.07
C ARG A 265 -23.78 -2.58 6.47
N ILE A 266 -22.51 -2.56 6.86
CA ILE A 266 -21.54 -1.62 6.27
C ILE A 266 -21.43 -1.87 4.78
N GLY A 267 -21.48 -0.81 4.01
CA GLY A 267 -21.41 -0.86 2.55
C GLY A 267 -22.76 -0.85 1.81
N GLU A 268 -23.86 -1.28 2.43
CA GLU A 268 -25.18 -1.34 1.76
C GLU A 268 -25.74 0.04 1.36
N ARG A 269 -25.33 1.11 2.04
CA ARG A 269 -25.81 2.48 1.86
C ARG A 269 -24.73 3.50 1.51
N LEU A 270 -23.49 3.04 1.32
CA LEU A 270 -22.38 3.94 1.02
C LEU A 270 -22.31 4.18 -0.49
N PHE A 271 -22.29 5.44 -0.88
CA PHE A 271 -21.85 5.83 -2.21
C PHE A 271 -20.32 5.84 -2.21
N LEU A 272 -19.74 5.08 -3.11
CA LEU A 272 -18.30 5.09 -3.39
C LEU A 272 -18.12 5.34 -4.88
N PRO A 273 -17.32 6.33 -5.28
CA PRO A 273 -16.92 6.46 -6.67
C PRO A 273 -16.13 5.23 -7.13
N ASP A 274 -16.14 4.97 -8.41
CA ASP A 274 -15.29 3.91 -8.98
C ASP A 274 -13.83 4.18 -8.71
N VAL A 275 -13.02 3.11 -8.65
CA VAL A 275 -11.56 3.26 -8.52
C VAL A 275 -11.04 3.92 -9.79
N PRO A 276 -10.42 5.09 -9.70
CA PRO A 276 -9.81 5.68 -10.87
C PRO A 276 -8.58 4.85 -11.26
N VAL A 277 -8.61 4.21 -12.43
CA VAL A 277 -7.50 3.40 -12.98
C VAL A 277 -6.44 4.31 -13.63
N LYS A 278 -6.23 5.51 -13.13
CA LYS A 278 -5.26 6.42 -13.75
C LYS A 278 -4.05 6.61 -12.84
N LEU A 279 -2.89 6.21 -13.38
CA LEU A 279 -1.62 6.70 -12.87
C LEU A 279 -1.60 8.22 -13.02
N LYS A 280 -1.31 8.91 -11.96
CA LYS A 280 -1.01 10.34 -11.97
C LYS A 280 0.47 10.53 -11.73
N SER A 281 1.04 11.49 -12.42
CA SER A 281 2.44 11.88 -12.24
C SER A 281 2.55 13.39 -12.08
N GLU A 282 3.53 13.81 -11.32
CA GLU A 282 3.88 15.19 -11.12
C GLU A 282 5.40 15.33 -11.18
N ARG A 283 5.84 16.38 -11.89
CA ARG A 283 7.26 16.69 -12.04
C ARG A 283 7.66 17.72 -10.97
N TYR A 284 8.70 17.40 -10.21
CA TYR A 284 9.34 18.32 -9.27
C TYR A 284 10.75 18.67 -9.75
N GLY A 285 11.07 19.93 -9.85
CA GLY A 285 12.36 20.46 -10.28
C GLY A 285 12.22 21.79 -11.01
N ALA A 286 13.31 22.44 -11.31
CA ALA A 286 13.29 23.63 -12.15
C ALA A 286 12.81 23.26 -13.56
N ALA A 287 11.98 24.11 -14.18
CA ALA A 287 11.37 23.83 -15.48
C ALA A 287 12.40 23.51 -16.58
N ASP A 288 13.59 24.07 -16.45
CA ASP A 288 14.69 23.98 -17.44
C ASP A 288 15.83 23.05 -16.97
N SER A 289 15.63 22.28 -15.90
CA SER A 289 16.63 21.33 -15.40
C SER A 289 16.40 19.94 -15.98
N ASP A 290 17.47 19.31 -16.44
CA ASP A 290 17.46 17.87 -16.82
C ASP A 290 17.34 16.96 -15.59
N GLU A 291 17.62 17.50 -14.38
CA GLU A 291 17.42 16.83 -13.12
C GLU A 291 16.05 17.17 -12.54
N TYR A 292 15.16 16.20 -12.55
CA TYR A 292 13.84 16.31 -11.91
C TYR A 292 13.41 15.00 -11.28
N LEU A 293 12.59 15.10 -10.24
CA LEU A 293 11.94 13.97 -9.63
C LEU A 293 10.54 13.81 -10.23
N LEU A 294 10.22 12.61 -10.67
CA LEU A 294 8.86 12.21 -11.01
C LEU A 294 8.22 11.54 -9.81
N ARG A 295 7.10 12.08 -9.40
CA ARG A 295 6.24 11.45 -8.42
C ARG A 295 5.10 10.77 -9.12
N PHE A 296 4.85 9.52 -8.75
CA PHE A 296 3.74 8.73 -9.27
C PHE A 296 2.80 8.35 -8.12
N TRP A 297 1.49 8.35 -8.39
CA TRP A 297 0.49 7.82 -7.47
C TRP A 297 -0.74 7.34 -8.22
N THR A 298 -1.47 6.41 -7.62
CA THR A 298 -2.81 6.04 -8.09
C THR A 298 -3.82 7.02 -7.51
N ALA A 299 -4.73 7.53 -8.34
CA ALA A 299 -5.79 8.40 -7.87
C ALA A 299 -6.70 7.66 -6.87
N ARG A 300 -7.09 8.32 -5.80
CA ARG A 300 -8.02 7.78 -4.80
C ARG A 300 -9.46 7.95 -5.27
N ARG A 301 -10.38 7.08 -4.80
CA ARG A 301 -11.81 7.11 -5.17
C ARG A 301 -12.44 8.49 -5.04
N TRP A 302 -12.08 9.26 -4.02
CA TRP A 302 -12.64 10.58 -3.75
C TRP A 302 -11.83 11.74 -4.30
N GLU A 303 -10.69 11.49 -4.93
CA GLU A 303 -9.81 12.55 -5.40
C GLU A 303 -10.48 13.42 -6.47
N GLY A 304 -10.62 14.71 -6.16
CA GLY A 304 -11.31 15.67 -7.02
C GLY A 304 -12.83 15.54 -7.06
N HIS A 305 -13.42 14.65 -6.27
CA HIS A 305 -14.87 14.49 -6.23
C HIS A 305 -15.51 15.53 -5.31
N ARG A 306 -16.51 16.26 -5.79
CA ARG A 306 -17.17 17.35 -5.03
C ARG A 306 -17.90 16.87 -3.78
N ASP A 307 -18.38 15.64 -3.79
CA ASP A 307 -19.17 15.03 -2.71
C ASP A 307 -18.27 14.17 -1.77
N ALA A 308 -16.93 14.38 -1.83
CA ALA A 308 -16.02 13.67 -0.96
C ALA A 308 -16.36 13.94 0.52
N PRO A 309 -16.42 12.90 1.37
CA PRO A 309 -16.67 13.08 2.78
C PRO A 309 -15.64 14.02 3.40
N GLN A 310 -16.10 15.01 4.15
CA GLN A 310 -15.23 15.80 5.00
C GLN A 310 -14.87 14.93 6.20
N ARG A 311 -13.58 14.83 6.52
CA ARG A 311 -13.15 14.12 7.70
C ARG A 311 -13.69 14.83 8.94
N VAL A 312 -14.31 14.08 9.82
CA VAL A 312 -14.65 14.54 11.15
C VAL A 312 -13.35 14.86 11.89
N VAL A 313 -13.31 15.98 12.62
CA VAL A 313 -12.18 16.29 13.49
C VAL A 313 -12.07 15.17 14.54
N ALA A 314 -11.14 14.27 14.33
CA ALA A 314 -10.93 13.13 15.21
C ALA A 314 -9.93 13.51 16.31
N ARG A 315 -10.22 13.18 17.57
CA ARG A 315 -9.34 13.45 18.72
C ARG A 315 -7.95 12.80 18.57
N TRP A 316 -7.86 11.73 17.79
CA TRP A 316 -6.62 11.01 17.50
C TRP A 316 -5.86 11.56 16.28
N TRP A 317 -6.36 12.63 15.64
CA TRP A 317 -5.69 13.35 14.57
C TRP A 317 -4.85 14.49 15.16
N PRO A 318 -3.57 14.65 14.75
CA PRO A 318 -2.73 15.74 15.24
C PRO A 318 -3.30 17.11 14.85
N ASP A 319 -3.23 18.08 15.75
CA ASP A 319 -3.72 19.44 15.52
C ASP A 319 -3.05 20.11 14.32
N LYS A 320 -1.79 19.77 14.10
CA LYS A 320 -0.98 20.29 12.98
C LYS A 320 -0.17 19.16 12.36
N VAL A 321 -0.19 19.08 11.06
CA VAL A 321 0.63 18.16 10.27
C VAL A 321 1.63 18.99 9.46
N PRO A 322 2.86 19.17 9.92
CA PRO A 322 3.90 19.90 9.17
C PRO A 322 4.35 19.07 7.96
N LEU A 323 5.08 19.69 7.05
CA LEU A 323 5.81 18.95 6.00
C LEU A 323 6.74 17.93 6.66
N ALA A 324 6.87 16.77 6.03
CA ALA A 324 7.76 15.73 6.54
C ALA A 324 9.21 16.26 6.61
N PRO A 325 9.88 16.16 7.76
CA PRO A 325 11.28 16.50 7.85
C PRO A 325 12.12 15.50 7.04
N PRO A 326 13.30 15.87 6.57
CA PRO A 326 14.23 14.90 5.98
C PRO A 326 14.63 13.85 7.03
N PRO A 327 14.94 12.61 6.61
CA PRO A 327 15.37 11.59 7.55
C PRO A 327 16.68 11.98 8.25
N THR A 328 16.73 11.75 9.54
CA THR A 328 17.94 11.92 10.34
C THR A 328 19.02 10.89 9.95
N PRO A 329 20.29 11.08 10.30
CA PRO A 329 21.34 10.08 10.05
C PRO A 329 21.03 8.71 10.68
N GLU A 330 20.43 8.69 11.88
CA GLU A 330 20.02 7.47 12.57
C GLU A 330 18.91 6.75 11.82
N GLU A 331 17.90 7.47 11.37
CA GLU A 331 16.80 6.91 10.57
C GLU A 331 17.28 6.37 9.22
N LYS A 332 18.25 7.03 8.58
CA LYS A 332 18.88 6.51 7.36
C LYS A 332 19.57 5.18 7.62
N LEU A 333 20.33 5.06 8.71
CA LEU A 333 20.98 3.80 9.10
C LEU A 333 19.97 2.69 9.36
N ILE A 334 18.86 2.98 10.05
CA ILE A 334 17.78 2.02 10.28
C ILE A 334 17.21 1.56 8.93
N MET A 335 16.86 2.48 8.03
CA MET A 335 16.33 2.14 6.72
C MET A 335 17.32 1.35 5.86
N GLU A 336 18.59 1.68 5.92
CA GLU A 336 19.67 0.98 5.20
C GLU A 336 19.88 -0.44 5.73
N SER A 337 19.81 -0.67 7.06
CA SER A 337 19.96 -2.00 7.65
C SER A 337 18.90 -2.98 7.15
N TRP A 338 17.67 -2.52 6.92
CA TRP A 338 16.61 -3.34 6.36
C TRP A 338 16.80 -3.69 4.87
N SER A 339 17.57 -2.89 4.14
CA SER A 339 17.84 -3.11 2.72
C SER A 339 19.02 -4.07 2.49
N ALA A 340 19.79 -4.39 3.55
CA ALA A 340 20.97 -5.23 3.48
C ALA A 340 20.71 -6.72 3.84
N GLU A 341 19.55 -7.02 4.41
CA GLU A 341 19.06 -8.37 4.72
C GLU A 341 18.11 -8.90 3.62
#